data_de095587a68ca37c0505478f69d78afd
#
_entry.id   de095587a68ca37c0505478f69d78afd
#
_cell.length_a   1.000
_cell.length_b   1.000
_cell.length_c   1.000
_cell.angle_alpha   90.00
_cell.angle_beta   90.00
_cell.angle_gamma   90.00
#
_symmetry.space_group_name_H-M   'P 1'
#
loop_
_entity.id
_entity.type
_entity.pdbx_description
1 polymer ?
#
loop_
_entity_poly.entity_id
_entity_poly.type
_entity_poly.pdbx_seq_one_letter_code
_entity_poly.pdbx_strand_id
1 'polypeptide(L)'
;MAKEFNKKFMHPTRRKLVDMVLTGGEYEKNTQISFSGADKEKIKREVGERWTDDNGKSWQQYEAGKIEVSELGDIMAETRAYLDKLNSCKSDNCKTIKVGRVDKKLISKTGYCLHCLALREAEIKYDGLWKEYEDYKIYSNMIAHGNDIVAQFKQAYRDAKQTYEVVQEDGKIETWSMERDVEELKAEILLEIVKFEGEIEQATKLRNEAYDKLKDKNYDLVRPLND
;
A
#
# COMPACT_ATOMS: atom_id res chain seq x y z
N MET A 1 -30.93 -36.45 34.19
CA MET A 1 -31.84 -35.84 33.20
C MET A 1 -31.03 -35.49 31.96
N ALA A 2 -31.19 -36.31 30.87
CA ALA A 2 -30.51 -36.03 29.59
C ALA A 2 -31.18 -34.79 28.96
N LYS A 3 -30.40 -33.74 28.62
CA LYS A 3 -30.92 -32.56 27.92
C LYS A 3 -31.41 -33.05 26.53
N GLU A 4 -32.70 -32.83 26.26
CA GLU A 4 -33.24 -33.08 24.92
C GLU A 4 -32.52 -32.22 23.92
N PHE A 5 -31.92 -32.84 22.93
CA PHE A 5 -31.15 -32.20 21.88
C PHE A 5 -32.10 -31.60 20.84
N ASN A 6 -32.16 -30.27 20.72
CA ASN A 6 -33.08 -29.60 19.81
C ASN A 6 -32.61 -29.77 18.35
N LYS A 7 -33.22 -30.70 17.64
CA LYS A 7 -32.89 -31.08 16.23
C LYS A 7 -33.51 -30.14 15.19
N LYS A 8 -34.35 -29.17 15.59
CA LYS A 8 -35.21 -28.39 14.69
C LYS A 8 -34.44 -27.54 13.68
N PHE A 9 -33.22 -27.12 14.00
CA PHE A 9 -32.37 -26.24 13.16
C PHE A 9 -31.17 -26.95 12.53
N MET A 10 -31.13 -28.28 12.59
CA MET A 10 -30.01 -29.03 12.00
C MET A 10 -30.27 -29.34 10.53
N HIS A 11 -29.21 -29.27 9.72
CA HIS A 11 -29.22 -29.76 8.34
C HIS A 11 -29.68 -31.23 8.31
N PRO A 12 -30.48 -31.65 7.31
CA PRO A 12 -31.03 -33.01 7.25
C PRO A 12 -30.02 -34.13 7.41
N THR A 13 -28.83 -34.01 6.80
CA THR A 13 -27.74 -35.00 6.89
C THR A 13 -27.20 -35.11 8.31
N ARG A 14 -27.05 -33.99 9.01
CA ARG A 14 -26.54 -33.94 10.38
C ARG A 14 -27.59 -34.48 11.38
N ARG A 15 -28.87 -34.27 11.10
CA ARG A 15 -29.98 -34.82 11.86
C ARG A 15 -29.99 -36.33 11.78
N LYS A 16 -29.82 -36.94 10.57
CA LYS A 16 -29.69 -38.39 10.37
C LYS A 16 -28.51 -38.96 11.13
N LEU A 17 -27.35 -38.32 11.11
CA LEU A 17 -26.17 -38.75 11.88
C LEU A 17 -26.43 -38.78 13.39
N VAL A 18 -27.06 -37.74 13.93
CA VAL A 18 -27.42 -37.68 15.37
C VAL A 18 -28.45 -38.76 15.72
N ASP A 19 -29.44 -39.00 14.87
CA ASP A 19 -30.45 -40.05 15.09
C ASP A 19 -29.77 -41.43 15.12
N MET A 20 -28.84 -41.71 14.22
CA MET A 20 -28.11 -42.96 14.17
C MET A 20 -27.22 -43.20 15.40
N VAL A 21 -26.52 -42.16 15.87
CA VAL A 21 -25.71 -42.24 17.11
C VAL A 21 -26.60 -42.51 18.32
N LEU A 22 -27.81 -41.91 18.37
CA LEU A 22 -28.74 -42.09 19.49
C LEU A 22 -29.46 -43.44 19.46
N THR A 23 -29.66 -44.02 18.28
CA THR A 23 -30.38 -45.33 18.10
C THR A 23 -29.43 -46.52 17.96
N GLY A 24 -28.10 -46.27 17.92
CA GLY A 24 -27.12 -47.36 17.75
C GLY A 24 -27.08 -47.99 16.38
N GLY A 25 -27.61 -47.29 15.34
CA GLY A 25 -27.61 -47.76 13.96
C GLY A 25 -26.23 -47.60 13.29
N GLU A 26 -25.86 -48.54 12.42
CA GLU A 26 -24.67 -48.42 11.60
C GLU A 26 -24.90 -47.44 10.44
N TYR A 27 -23.87 -46.59 10.18
CA TYR A 27 -23.88 -45.66 9.07
C TYR A 27 -23.45 -46.37 7.78
N GLU A 28 -24.41 -46.75 6.97
CA GLU A 28 -24.10 -47.15 5.61
C GLU A 28 -23.70 -45.90 4.81
N LYS A 29 -22.41 -45.79 4.57
CA LYS A 29 -21.85 -44.74 3.70
C LYS A 29 -22.23 -45.13 2.26
N ASN A 30 -23.41 -44.71 1.81
CA ASN A 30 -23.76 -44.76 0.39
C ASN A 30 -22.91 -43.73 -0.36
N THR A 31 -21.63 -44.05 -0.52
CA THR A 31 -20.78 -43.38 -1.51
C THR A 31 -21.26 -43.92 -2.86
N GLN A 32 -22.27 -43.25 -3.45
CA GLN A 32 -22.43 -43.31 -4.89
C GLN A 32 -21.19 -42.64 -5.47
N ILE A 33 -20.14 -43.43 -5.71
CA ILE A 33 -19.09 -43.03 -6.62
C ILE A 33 -19.73 -43.09 -7.99
N SER A 34 -20.26 -41.99 -8.47
CA SER A 34 -20.64 -41.84 -9.87
C SER A 34 -19.30 -41.84 -10.63
N PHE A 35 -18.89 -43.03 -11.09
CA PHE A 35 -17.97 -43.15 -12.18
C PHE A 35 -18.68 -42.59 -13.41
N SER A 36 -18.56 -41.29 -13.65
CA SER A 36 -18.80 -40.76 -15.00
C SER A 36 -17.65 -41.33 -15.83
N GLY A 37 -17.96 -42.48 -16.45
CA GLY A 37 -17.01 -43.19 -17.29
C GLY A 37 -16.57 -42.32 -18.43
N ALA A 38 -15.34 -42.02 -18.41
CA ALA A 38 -14.41 -41.95 -19.52
C ALA A 38 -13.05 -42.02 -18.82
N ASP A 39 -12.29 -43.03 -19.08
CA ASP A 39 -10.86 -43.06 -18.82
C ASP A 39 -10.17 -41.93 -19.60
N LYS A 40 -10.39 -40.69 -19.18
CA LYS A 40 -9.51 -39.60 -19.54
C LYS A 40 -8.24 -39.89 -18.77
N GLU A 41 -7.21 -40.32 -19.47
CA GLU A 41 -5.87 -40.42 -18.92
C GLU A 41 -5.61 -39.21 -18.03
N LYS A 42 -5.38 -39.48 -16.74
CA LYS A 42 -5.04 -38.44 -15.78
C LYS A 42 -3.67 -37.89 -16.17
N ILE A 43 -3.65 -36.88 -16.99
CA ILE A 43 -2.43 -36.18 -17.36
C ILE A 43 -1.82 -35.64 -16.05
N LYS A 44 -0.71 -36.23 -15.64
CA LYS A 44 0.07 -35.73 -14.50
C LYS A 44 0.75 -34.43 -14.96
N ARG A 45 0.39 -33.34 -14.35
CA ARG A 45 0.94 -32.01 -14.62
C ARG A 45 1.95 -31.63 -13.55
N GLU A 46 2.99 -30.92 -13.93
CA GLU A 46 4.00 -30.42 -13.02
C GLU A 46 3.48 -29.19 -12.24
N VAL A 47 4.00 -29.01 -11.03
CA VAL A 47 3.66 -27.84 -10.21
C VAL A 47 4.11 -26.56 -10.94
N GLY A 48 3.20 -25.63 -11.12
CA GLY A 48 3.40 -24.38 -11.88
C GLY A 48 2.93 -24.45 -13.34
N GLU A 49 2.67 -25.67 -13.90
CA GLU A 49 2.18 -25.82 -15.27
C GLU A 49 0.79 -25.17 -15.41
N ARG A 50 0.64 -24.40 -16.49
CA ARG A 50 -0.64 -23.78 -16.88
C ARG A 50 -1.20 -24.44 -18.13
N TRP A 51 -2.52 -24.63 -18.16
CA TRP A 51 -3.23 -25.16 -19.33
C TRP A 51 -4.64 -24.60 -19.42
N THR A 52 -5.22 -24.68 -20.58
CA THR A 52 -6.62 -24.36 -20.82
C THR A 52 -7.42 -25.67 -21.02
N ASP A 53 -8.57 -25.79 -20.39
CA ASP A 53 -9.47 -26.93 -20.58
C ASP A 53 -10.34 -26.78 -21.84
N ASP A 54 -11.08 -27.84 -22.16
CA ASP A 54 -12.00 -27.87 -23.33
C ASP A 54 -13.12 -26.82 -23.25
N ASN A 55 -13.36 -26.25 -22.06
CA ASN A 55 -14.35 -25.20 -21.82
C ASN A 55 -13.73 -23.78 -21.88
N GLY A 56 -12.47 -23.66 -22.26
CA GLY A 56 -11.78 -22.37 -22.34
C GLY A 56 -11.30 -21.80 -21.02
N LYS A 57 -11.38 -22.59 -19.91
CA LYS A 57 -10.91 -22.14 -18.61
C LYS A 57 -9.42 -22.43 -18.45
N SER A 58 -8.68 -21.42 -17.98
CA SER A 58 -7.26 -21.56 -17.69
C SER A 58 -7.05 -22.06 -16.26
N TRP A 59 -6.15 -23.03 -16.12
CA TRP A 59 -5.81 -23.69 -14.87
C TRP A 59 -4.32 -23.63 -14.61
N GLN A 60 -3.93 -23.66 -13.34
CA GLN A 60 -2.55 -23.82 -12.92
C GLN A 60 -2.44 -24.93 -11.88
N GLN A 61 -1.43 -25.80 -12.01
CA GLN A 61 -1.15 -26.88 -11.06
C GLN A 61 -0.36 -26.35 -9.85
N TYR A 62 -0.82 -26.71 -8.66
CA TYR A 62 -0.15 -26.48 -7.39
C TYR A 62 0.07 -27.82 -6.68
N GLU A 63 0.87 -27.85 -5.62
CA GLU A 63 1.13 -29.07 -4.83
C GLU A 63 -0.17 -29.68 -4.27
N ALA A 64 -1.10 -28.85 -3.80
CA ALA A 64 -2.37 -29.26 -3.21
C ALA A 64 -3.49 -29.52 -4.24
N GLY A 65 -3.28 -29.23 -5.54
CA GLY A 65 -4.29 -29.39 -6.57
C GLY A 65 -4.20 -28.37 -7.67
N LYS A 66 -5.26 -28.23 -8.48
CA LYS A 66 -5.35 -27.24 -9.55
C LYS A 66 -6.24 -26.05 -9.14
N ILE A 67 -5.88 -24.87 -9.57
CA ILE A 67 -6.62 -23.63 -9.33
C ILE A 67 -6.98 -23.01 -10.67
N GLU A 68 -8.21 -22.54 -10.83
CA GLU A 68 -8.65 -21.76 -12.00
C GLU A 68 -7.95 -20.39 -11.98
N VAL A 69 -7.30 -20.04 -13.07
CA VAL A 69 -6.57 -18.79 -13.23
C VAL A 69 -7.37 -17.87 -14.14
N SER A 70 -7.66 -16.68 -13.68
CA SER A 70 -8.30 -15.62 -14.48
C SER A 70 -7.31 -14.49 -14.72
N GLU A 71 -7.49 -13.74 -15.82
CA GLU A 71 -6.68 -12.54 -16.10
C GLU A 71 -6.70 -11.55 -14.92
N LEU A 72 -7.86 -11.37 -14.28
CA LEU A 72 -7.98 -10.54 -13.08
C LEU A 72 -7.16 -11.10 -11.92
N GLY A 73 -7.13 -12.43 -11.75
CA GLY A 73 -6.32 -13.13 -10.75
C GLY A 73 -4.83 -12.91 -10.95
N ASP A 74 -4.35 -12.94 -12.17
CA ASP A 74 -2.95 -12.67 -12.52
C ASP A 74 -2.58 -11.21 -12.25
N ILE A 75 -3.42 -10.25 -12.69
CA ILE A 75 -3.23 -8.81 -12.40
C ILE A 75 -3.18 -8.56 -10.89
N MET A 76 -4.07 -9.18 -10.13
CA MET A 76 -4.09 -9.06 -8.66
C MET A 76 -2.85 -9.69 -8.01
N ALA A 77 -2.35 -10.81 -8.54
CA ALA A 77 -1.12 -11.45 -8.06
C ALA A 77 0.11 -10.58 -8.34
N GLU A 78 0.23 -10.02 -9.54
CA GLU A 78 1.29 -9.08 -9.90
C GLU A 78 1.25 -7.81 -9.04
N THR A 79 0.06 -7.27 -8.84
CA THR A 79 -0.14 -6.09 -7.98
C THR A 79 0.29 -6.37 -6.55
N ARG A 80 -0.07 -7.55 -6.00
CA ARG A 80 0.38 -7.95 -4.64
C ARG A 80 1.89 -8.11 -4.58
N ALA A 81 2.50 -8.79 -5.55
CA ALA A 81 3.94 -8.97 -5.61
C ALA A 81 4.68 -7.62 -5.70
N TYR A 82 4.14 -6.68 -6.46
CA TYR A 82 4.65 -5.31 -6.54
C TYR A 82 4.54 -4.58 -5.19
N LEU A 83 3.38 -4.65 -4.54
CA LEU A 83 3.15 -4.03 -3.22
C LEU A 83 4.04 -4.68 -2.13
N ASP A 84 4.22 -5.99 -2.16
CA ASP A 84 5.12 -6.70 -1.23
C ASP A 84 6.57 -6.26 -1.42
N LYS A 85 7.00 -6.07 -2.67
CA LYS A 85 8.33 -5.55 -2.99
C LYS A 85 8.52 -4.12 -2.50
N LEU A 86 7.50 -3.26 -2.62
CA LEU A 86 7.53 -1.89 -2.08
C LEU A 86 7.62 -1.86 -0.55
N ASN A 87 7.05 -2.85 0.12
CA ASN A 87 7.06 -2.98 1.58
C ASN A 87 8.25 -3.77 2.13
N SER A 88 9.14 -4.25 1.27
CA SER A 88 10.36 -4.97 1.69
C SER A 88 11.55 -4.04 1.86
N CYS A 89 12.43 -4.36 2.81
CA CYS A 89 13.68 -3.65 3.00
C CYS A 89 14.62 -3.92 1.81
N LYS A 90 15.27 -2.88 1.28
CA LYS A 90 16.22 -2.99 0.17
C LYS A 90 17.55 -3.67 0.52
N SER A 91 17.85 -3.85 1.80
CA SER A 91 19.09 -4.49 2.23
C SER A 91 19.03 -6.00 1.98
N ASP A 92 19.97 -6.52 1.18
CA ASP A 92 20.05 -7.95 0.86
C ASP A 92 20.26 -8.83 2.11
N ASN A 93 20.91 -8.30 3.13
CA ASN A 93 21.18 -8.97 4.40
C ASN A 93 20.18 -8.61 5.50
N CYS A 94 19.00 -8.12 5.15
CA CYS A 94 18.02 -7.73 6.14
C CYS A 94 17.48 -8.94 6.93
N LYS A 95 17.67 -8.92 8.25
CA LYS A 95 17.20 -9.95 9.18
C LYS A 95 15.80 -9.70 9.74
N THR A 96 15.12 -8.66 9.26
CA THR A 96 13.78 -8.29 9.75
C THR A 96 12.74 -9.28 9.24
N ILE A 97 12.27 -10.19 10.11
CA ILE A 97 11.30 -11.24 9.77
C ILE A 97 9.87 -10.66 9.70
N LYS A 98 9.56 -9.68 10.55
CA LYS A 98 8.24 -9.03 10.60
C LYS A 98 8.40 -7.52 10.48
N VAL A 99 7.80 -6.97 9.44
CA VAL A 99 7.80 -5.52 9.19
C VAL A 99 6.73 -4.86 10.07
N GLY A 100 7.18 -4.12 11.09
CA GLY A 100 6.31 -3.35 11.98
C GLY A 100 5.72 -2.11 11.29
N ARG A 101 4.79 -1.42 11.98
CA ARG A 101 4.19 -0.18 11.46
C ARG A 101 5.24 0.93 11.20
N VAL A 102 6.24 1.02 12.07
CA VAL A 102 7.36 1.99 11.93
C VAL A 102 8.21 1.61 10.73
N ASP A 103 8.58 0.31 10.61
CA ASP A 103 9.37 -0.17 9.48
C ASP A 103 8.68 0.09 8.14
N LYS A 104 7.36 -0.15 8.03
CA LYS A 104 6.59 0.16 6.81
C LYS A 104 6.72 1.62 6.40
N LYS A 105 6.60 2.55 7.36
CA LYS A 105 6.78 3.98 7.11
C LYS A 105 8.21 4.34 6.69
N LEU A 106 9.21 3.72 7.31
CA LEU A 106 10.60 3.95 6.97
C LEU A 106 10.96 3.36 5.61
N ILE A 107 10.53 2.13 5.32
CA ILE A 107 10.73 1.48 4.02
C ILE A 107 10.11 2.31 2.89
N SER A 108 8.88 2.81 3.07
CA SER A 108 8.23 3.64 2.05
C SER A 108 8.98 4.94 1.75
N LYS A 109 9.65 5.52 2.77
CA LYS A 109 10.39 6.80 2.63
C LYS A 109 11.84 6.61 2.22
N THR A 110 12.53 5.63 2.81
CA THR A 110 13.99 5.45 2.67
C THR A 110 14.37 4.17 1.91
N GLY A 111 13.47 3.20 1.82
CA GLY A 111 13.72 1.87 1.31
C GLY A 111 14.27 0.90 2.36
N TYR A 112 14.53 1.33 3.60
CA TYR A 112 15.15 0.54 4.66
C TYR A 112 14.28 0.43 5.89
N CYS A 113 14.29 -0.75 6.57
CA CYS A 113 13.70 -0.90 7.90
C CYS A 113 14.54 -0.15 8.94
N LEU A 114 14.00 0.06 10.14
CA LEU A 114 14.66 0.80 11.21
C LEU A 114 16.08 0.31 11.51
N HIS A 115 16.25 -1.02 11.58
CA HIS A 115 17.55 -1.62 11.87
C HIS A 115 18.59 -1.34 10.77
N CYS A 116 18.22 -1.58 9.50
CA CYS A 116 19.13 -1.34 8.38
C CYS A 116 19.40 0.15 8.17
N LEU A 117 18.41 1.00 8.43
CA LEU A 117 18.58 2.46 8.41
C LEU A 117 19.61 2.92 9.44
N ALA A 118 19.48 2.44 10.69
CA ALA A 118 20.42 2.79 11.77
C ALA A 118 21.87 2.36 11.46
N LEU A 119 22.05 1.20 10.82
CA LEU A 119 23.39 0.76 10.39
C LEU A 119 23.98 1.70 9.32
N ARG A 120 23.18 2.08 8.32
CA ARG A 120 23.61 3.02 7.28
C ARG A 120 23.94 4.41 7.83
N GLU A 121 23.13 4.89 8.77
CA GLU A 121 23.40 6.17 9.45
C GLU A 121 24.64 6.10 10.34
N ALA A 122 24.94 4.93 10.93
CA ALA A 122 26.17 4.73 11.68
C ALA A 122 27.42 4.78 10.79
N GLU A 123 27.35 4.30 9.55
CA GLU A 123 28.43 4.41 8.55
C GLU A 123 28.73 5.90 8.25
N ILE A 124 27.69 6.71 8.02
CA ILE A 124 27.83 8.16 7.75
C ILE A 124 28.45 8.87 8.97
N LYS A 125 28.05 8.48 10.19
CA LYS A 125 28.63 9.02 11.44
C LYS A 125 30.09 8.64 11.59
N TYR A 126 30.45 7.41 11.27
CA TYR A 126 31.83 6.94 11.32
C TYR A 126 32.74 7.72 10.37
N ASP A 127 32.25 8.06 9.19
CA ASP A 127 32.96 8.86 8.20
C ASP A 127 33.02 10.36 8.54
N GLY A 128 32.38 10.77 9.64
CA GLY A 128 32.40 12.17 10.13
C GLY A 128 31.49 13.13 9.31
N LEU A 129 30.63 12.59 8.42
CA LEU A 129 29.78 13.36 7.52
C LEU A 129 28.34 13.47 8.02
N TRP A 130 28.12 13.26 9.32
CA TRP A 130 26.79 13.27 9.90
C TRP A 130 26.07 14.62 9.75
N LYS A 131 26.81 15.72 9.96
CA LYS A 131 26.23 17.06 9.86
C LYS A 131 25.75 17.37 8.45
N GLU A 132 26.54 17.04 7.45
CA GLU A 132 26.18 17.22 6.04
C GLU A 132 24.97 16.38 5.66
N TYR A 133 24.87 15.15 6.18
CA TYR A 133 23.70 14.30 5.98
C TYR A 133 22.45 14.87 6.65
N GLU A 134 22.56 15.37 7.87
CA GLU A 134 21.47 16.01 8.60
C GLU A 134 20.98 17.26 7.86
N ASP A 135 21.90 18.13 7.44
CA ASP A 135 21.60 19.32 6.64
C ASP A 135 20.91 18.96 5.31
N TYR A 136 21.42 17.96 4.60
CA TYR A 136 20.78 17.44 3.38
C TYR A 136 19.33 16.98 3.63
N LYS A 137 19.05 16.28 4.73
CA LYS A 137 17.71 15.82 5.09
C LYS A 137 16.78 16.97 5.49
N ILE A 138 17.30 17.92 6.28
CA ILE A 138 16.54 19.11 6.70
C ILE A 138 16.10 19.91 5.49
N TYR A 139 17.04 20.29 4.61
CA TYR A 139 16.73 21.08 3.43
C TYR A 139 15.85 20.32 2.43
N SER A 140 16.02 19.02 2.27
CA SER A 140 15.12 18.20 1.45
C SER A 140 13.67 18.22 1.97
N ASN A 141 13.49 18.16 3.30
CA ASN A 141 12.17 18.27 3.92
C ASN A 141 11.58 19.68 3.79
N MET A 142 12.43 20.73 3.97
CA MET A 142 12.00 22.13 3.79
C MET A 142 11.50 22.38 2.36
N ILE A 143 12.21 21.89 1.35
CA ILE A 143 11.82 22.01 -0.06
C ILE A 143 10.48 21.29 -0.32
N ALA A 144 10.33 20.06 0.17
CA ALA A 144 9.09 19.30 0.00
C ALA A 144 7.89 20.02 0.66
N HIS A 145 8.06 20.47 1.91
CA HIS A 145 7.03 21.21 2.63
C HIS A 145 6.71 22.56 2.00
N GLY A 146 7.74 23.31 1.58
CA GLY A 146 7.57 24.59 0.88
C GLY A 146 6.78 24.43 -0.43
N ASN A 147 7.08 23.39 -1.22
CA ASN A 147 6.34 23.08 -2.44
C ASN A 147 4.85 22.77 -2.15
N ASP A 148 4.56 22.03 -1.08
CA ASP A 148 3.19 21.73 -0.66
C ASP A 148 2.45 23.02 -0.26
N ILE A 149 3.10 23.92 0.47
CA ILE A 149 2.55 25.23 0.86
C ILE A 149 2.27 26.08 -0.39
N VAL A 150 3.22 26.20 -1.30
CA VAL A 150 3.06 26.96 -2.56
C VAL A 150 1.91 26.37 -3.39
N ALA A 151 1.77 25.05 -3.45
CA ALA A 151 0.65 24.41 -4.13
C ALA A 151 -0.70 24.75 -3.49
N GLN A 152 -0.78 24.78 -2.14
CA GLN A 152 -1.98 25.19 -1.41
C GLN A 152 -2.31 26.67 -1.65
N PHE A 153 -1.33 27.57 -1.62
CA PHE A 153 -1.57 28.99 -1.93
C PHE A 153 -2.00 29.20 -3.38
N LYS A 154 -1.39 28.50 -4.34
CA LYS A 154 -1.82 28.53 -5.74
C LYS A 154 -3.26 28.01 -5.91
N GLN A 155 -3.67 27.03 -5.12
CA GLN A 155 -5.05 26.55 -5.10
C GLN A 155 -5.98 27.60 -4.45
N ALA A 156 -5.60 28.15 -3.29
CA ALA A 156 -6.37 29.20 -2.62
C ALA A 156 -6.57 30.44 -3.52
N TYR A 157 -5.53 30.83 -4.26
CA TYR A 157 -5.62 31.93 -5.24
C TYR A 157 -6.66 31.66 -6.33
N ARG A 158 -6.72 30.42 -6.87
CA ARG A 158 -7.70 30.03 -7.88
C ARG A 158 -9.13 29.98 -7.34
N ASP A 159 -9.28 29.53 -6.10
CA ASP A 159 -10.59 29.30 -5.47
C ASP A 159 -11.15 30.56 -4.80
N ALA A 160 -10.33 31.62 -4.61
CA ALA A 160 -10.76 32.86 -4.00
C ALA A 160 -11.83 33.55 -4.84
N LYS A 161 -13.02 33.74 -4.24
CA LYS A 161 -14.19 34.41 -4.82
C LYS A 161 -14.74 35.42 -3.83
N GLN A 162 -15.33 36.50 -4.32
CA GLN A 162 -15.98 37.50 -3.46
C GLN A 162 -17.22 36.94 -2.79
N THR A 163 -17.94 36.06 -3.46
CA THR A 163 -19.20 35.45 -3.00
C THR A 163 -19.13 33.96 -3.05
N TYR A 164 -19.61 33.32 -2.00
CA TYR A 164 -19.70 31.85 -1.87
C TYR A 164 -21.16 31.45 -1.72
N GLU A 165 -21.50 30.30 -2.29
CA GLU A 165 -22.81 29.67 -2.22
C GLU A 165 -22.69 28.31 -1.58
N VAL A 166 -23.51 28.03 -0.57
CA VAL A 166 -23.58 26.74 0.11
C VAL A 166 -25.01 26.22 0.02
N VAL A 167 -25.18 25.03 -0.49
CA VAL A 167 -26.49 24.34 -0.51
C VAL A 167 -26.66 23.67 0.85
N GLN A 168 -27.69 24.06 1.59
CA GLN A 168 -28.06 23.45 2.87
C GLN A 168 -28.75 22.12 2.66
N GLU A 169 -28.86 21.30 3.71
CA GLU A 169 -29.54 19.99 3.69
C GLU A 169 -31.00 20.06 3.25
N ASP A 170 -31.67 21.20 3.50
CA ASP A 170 -33.05 21.48 3.08
C ASP A 170 -33.17 21.96 1.62
N GLY A 171 -32.06 22.01 0.87
CA GLY A 171 -32.00 22.42 -0.53
C GLY A 171 -31.98 23.95 -0.74
N LYS A 172 -31.99 24.76 0.35
CA LYS A 172 -31.83 26.20 0.22
C LYS A 172 -30.37 26.56 -0.06
N ILE A 173 -30.20 27.60 -0.86
CA ILE A 173 -28.89 28.17 -1.17
C ILE A 173 -28.67 29.35 -0.23
N GLU A 174 -27.64 29.25 0.60
CA GLU A 174 -27.16 30.33 1.43
C GLU A 174 -25.96 30.99 0.74
N THR A 175 -26.04 32.30 0.56
CA THR A 175 -24.98 33.10 -0.07
C THR A 175 -24.34 33.98 0.98
N TRP A 176 -23.01 33.98 1.02
CA TRP A 176 -22.26 34.89 1.86
C TRP A 176 -21.10 35.51 1.08
N SER A 177 -20.81 36.79 1.34
CA SER A 177 -19.69 37.51 0.73
C SER A 177 -18.63 37.81 1.76
N MET A 178 -17.37 37.82 1.30
CA MET A 178 -16.27 38.24 2.15
C MET A 178 -16.38 39.78 2.38
N GLU A 179 -16.09 40.20 3.62
CA GLU A 179 -16.00 41.63 3.95
C GLU A 179 -14.79 42.32 3.29
N ARG A 180 -13.74 41.53 3.07
CA ARG A 180 -12.50 41.96 2.44
C ARG A 180 -12.57 41.80 0.93
N ASP A 181 -11.94 42.74 0.20
CA ASP A 181 -11.82 42.66 -1.25
C ASP A 181 -10.99 41.41 -1.67
N VAL A 182 -11.54 40.64 -2.58
CA VAL A 182 -10.91 39.45 -3.11
C VAL A 182 -9.60 39.73 -3.85
N GLU A 183 -9.49 40.89 -4.50
CA GLU A 183 -8.26 41.27 -5.22
C GLU A 183 -7.12 41.63 -4.26
N GLU A 184 -7.42 42.25 -3.10
CA GLU A 184 -6.44 42.44 -2.04
C GLU A 184 -5.95 41.10 -1.47
N LEU A 185 -6.88 40.17 -1.21
CA LEU A 185 -6.53 38.81 -0.72
C LEU A 185 -5.64 38.09 -1.73
N LYS A 186 -5.97 38.15 -3.01
CA LYS A 186 -5.16 37.53 -4.07
C LYS A 186 -3.77 38.11 -4.16
N ALA A 187 -3.66 39.44 -4.02
CA ALA A 187 -2.37 40.14 -4.01
C ALA A 187 -1.47 39.65 -2.85
N GLU A 188 -2.03 39.51 -1.65
CA GLU A 188 -1.31 38.96 -0.50
C GLU A 188 -0.88 37.51 -0.73
N ILE A 189 -1.77 36.65 -1.25
CA ILE A 189 -1.44 35.25 -1.58
C ILE A 189 -0.27 35.20 -2.57
N LEU A 190 -0.23 36.06 -3.58
CA LEU A 190 0.88 36.14 -4.53
C LEU A 190 2.19 36.55 -3.86
N LEU A 191 2.17 37.49 -2.92
CA LEU A 191 3.35 37.90 -2.16
C LEU A 191 3.90 36.73 -1.31
N GLU A 192 3.02 35.97 -0.64
CA GLU A 192 3.45 34.80 0.11
C GLU A 192 4.00 33.70 -0.81
N ILE A 193 3.42 33.47 -1.98
CA ILE A 193 3.97 32.53 -2.98
C ILE A 193 5.39 32.92 -3.35
N VAL A 194 5.65 34.18 -3.72
CA VAL A 194 6.99 34.65 -4.11
C VAL A 194 7.99 34.48 -2.96
N LYS A 195 7.58 34.78 -1.74
CA LYS A 195 8.41 34.59 -0.54
C LYS A 195 8.79 33.12 -0.34
N PHE A 196 7.81 32.19 -0.38
CA PHE A 196 8.09 30.76 -0.21
C PHE A 196 8.91 30.18 -1.38
N GLU A 197 8.70 30.64 -2.61
CA GLU A 197 9.53 30.25 -3.76
C GLU A 197 10.99 30.67 -3.57
N GLY A 198 11.24 31.86 -3.01
CA GLY A 198 12.58 32.32 -2.64
C GLY A 198 13.22 31.48 -1.52
N GLU A 199 12.45 31.10 -0.49
CA GLU A 199 12.94 30.22 0.58
C GLU A 199 13.28 28.81 0.05
N ILE A 200 12.47 28.27 -0.90
CA ILE A 200 12.71 26.99 -1.56
C ILE A 200 14.00 27.05 -2.39
N GLU A 201 14.21 28.12 -3.13
CA GLU A 201 15.45 28.30 -3.92
C GLU A 201 16.69 28.32 -3.01
N GLN A 202 16.64 29.07 -1.91
CA GLN A 202 17.71 29.09 -0.92
C GLN A 202 17.96 27.72 -0.29
N ALA A 203 16.90 27.02 0.14
CA ALA A 203 17.01 25.67 0.68
C ALA A 203 17.56 24.68 -0.35
N THR A 204 17.20 24.83 -1.62
CA THR A 204 17.72 24.00 -2.72
C THR A 204 19.23 24.19 -2.88
N LYS A 205 19.73 25.43 -2.83
CA LYS A 205 21.16 25.71 -2.89
C LYS A 205 21.91 25.05 -1.74
N LEU A 206 21.44 25.24 -0.50
CA LEU A 206 22.05 24.66 0.69
C LEU A 206 22.02 23.13 0.68
N ARG A 207 20.91 22.52 0.20
CA ARG A 207 20.82 21.07 0.02
C ARG A 207 21.86 20.57 -0.98
N ASN A 208 22.05 21.27 -2.10
CA ASN A 208 23.02 20.88 -3.11
C ASN A 208 24.44 20.96 -2.60
N GLU A 209 24.78 21.99 -1.80
CA GLU A 209 26.09 22.13 -1.15
C GLU A 209 26.34 20.95 -0.17
N ALA A 210 25.33 20.55 0.59
CA ALA A 210 25.42 19.37 1.47
C ALA A 210 25.55 18.07 0.68
N TYR A 211 24.77 17.92 -0.42
CA TYR A 211 24.86 16.77 -1.31
C TYR A 211 26.23 16.61 -1.95
N ASP A 212 26.84 17.70 -2.41
CA ASP A 212 28.16 17.68 -3.04
C ASP A 212 29.26 17.10 -2.14
N LYS A 213 29.15 17.29 -0.83
CA LYS A 213 30.05 16.70 0.15
C LYS A 213 29.81 15.20 0.41
N LEU A 214 28.57 14.74 0.15
CA LEU A 214 28.14 13.36 0.41
C LEU A 214 28.28 12.45 -0.83
N LYS A 215 28.22 12.99 -2.03
CA LYS A 215 28.16 12.23 -3.28
C LYS A 215 29.36 11.33 -3.53
N ASP A 216 30.55 11.74 -3.08
CA ASP A 216 31.79 11.01 -3.32
C ASP A 216 31.80 9.64 -2.62
N LYS A 217 31.06 9.49 -1.54
CA LYS A 217 30.93 8.24 -0.77
C LYS A 217 29.78 7.33 -1.25
N ASN A 218 28.94 7.85 -2.14
CA ASN A 218 27.81 7.12 -2.75
C ASN A 218 26.93 6.38 -1.72
N TYR A 219 26.50 7.08 -0.67
CA TYR A 219 25.60 6.49 0.34
C TYR A 219 24.22 6.22 -0.24
N ASP A 220 23.70 5.03 -0.05
CA ASP A 220 22.35 4.61 -0.50
C ASP A 220 21.20 5.48 0.06
N LEU A 221 21.43 6.15 1.21
CA LEU A 221 20.46 7.04 1.84
C LEU A 221 20.41 8.44 1.21
N VAL A 222 21.42 8.78 0.44
CA VAL A 222 21.53 10.05 -0.27
C VAL A 222 21.14 9.80 -1.72
N ARG A 223 19.95 10.25 -2.10
CA ARG A 223 19.47 10.08 -3.47
C ARG A 223 20.08 11.13 -4.37
N PRO A 224 20.42 10.78 -5.64
CA PRO A 224 20.76 11.78 -6.64
C PRO A 224 19.67 12.85 -6.70
N LEU A 225 20.09 14.09 -6.84
CA LEU A 225 19.16 15.19 -7.07
C LEU A 225 18.65 14.99 -8.51
N ASN A 226 17.36 14.76 -8.65
CA ASN A 226 16.74 14.78 -9.97
C ASN A 226 16.78 16.23 -10.45
N ASP A 227 17.44 16.47 -11.57
CA ASP A 227 17.46 17.74 -12.29
C ASP A 227 16.07 18.13 -12.81
#